data_6c119ec2888bcb2e42deba575eee7040
#
_entry.id   6c119ec2888bcb2e42deba575eee7040
#
_cell.length_a   1.000
_cell.length_b   1.000
_cell.length_c   1.000
_cell.angle_alpha   90.00
_cell.angle_beta   90.00
_cell.angle_gamma   90.00
#
_symmetry.space_group_name_H-M   'P 1'
#
loop_
_entity.id
_entity.type
_entity.pdbx_description
1 polymer ?
#
loop_
_entity_poly.entity_id
_entity_poly.type
_entity_poly.pdbx_seq_one_letter_code
_entity_poly.pdbx_strand_id
1 'polypeptide(L)'
;MSQDWKVLLIDMDTQASVTSYFSKKIIEDNFTLLEKNIYEVLKGNVLIDNSVINISNNLDLIPSYISLHKFNKEAITFKEIKLQKQLLNLQSNYDYIIIDTNPSLDYTLTNALVCSDYIIVPITAEKWAVESLELLKFSISDLAIDIPIFLIITRFKKNNTHKALFSSLKDNKNFLGLIYEREDLNKKIAKNDLFNLNRDYMLEYKNILSKFITIIMSR
;
A
#
# COMPACT_ATOMS: atom_id res chain seq x y z
N MET A 1 14.83 15.65 8.84
CA MET A 1 15.79 14.55 8.80
C MET A 1 15.36 13.63 7.67
N SER A 2 16.19 13.40 6.65
CA SER A 2 15.99 12.28 5.74
C SER A 2 16.31 11.03 6.56
N GLN A 3 15.32 10.22 6.86
CA GLN A 3 15.55 8.94 7.50
C GLN A 3 15.87 7.98 6.34
N ASP A 4 17.06 7.39 6.36
CA ASP A 4 17.54 6.46 5.33
C ASP A 4 16.95 5.05 5.54
N TRP A 5 15.61 4.98 5.73
CA TRP A 5 14.93 3.70 5.89
C TRP A 5 14.91 2.92 4.60
N LYS A 6 15.23 1.65 4.69
CA LYS A 6 15.08 0.71 3.60
C LYS A 6 13.65 0.19 3.56
N VAL A 7 12.96 0.41 2.45
CA VAL A 7 11.53 0.09 2.28
C VAL A 7 11.33 -0.94 1.19
N LEU A 8 10.53 -1.97 1.48
CA LEU A 8 10.00 -2.87 0.47
C LEU A 8 8.54 -2.49 0.19
N LEU A 9 8.22 -2.25 -1.07
CA LEU A 9 6.86 -2.06 -1.56
C LEU A 9 6.38 -3.35 -2.23
N ILE A 10 5.25 -3.88 -1.81
CA ILE A 10 4.64 -5.08 -2.40
C ILE A 10 3.33 -4.67 -3.06
N ASP A 11 3.23 -4.83 -4.36
CA ASP A 11 2.01 -4.56 -5.12
C ASP A 11 1.10 -5.81 -5.11
N MET A 12 0.05 -5.77 -4.28
CA MET A 12 -0.97 -6.83 -4.17
C MET A 12 -2.27 -6.46 -4.89
N ASP A 13 -2.28 -5.38 -5.66
CA ASP A 13 -3.43 -5.00 -6.47
C ASP A 13 -3.40 -5.72 -7.83
N THR A 14 -4.52 -6.34 -8.20
CA THR A 14 -4.71 -6.95 -9.51
C THR A 14 -4.69 -5.94 -10.67
N GLN A 15 -4.88 -4.66 -10.38
CA GLN A 15 -4.72 -3.57 -11.36
C GLN A 15 -3.26 -3.22 -11.62
N ALA A 16 -2.33 -3.63 -10.73
CA ALA A 16 -0.89 -3.41 -10.85
C ALA A 16 -0.51 -1.93 -11.09
N SER A 17 -1.20 -1.00 -10.45
CA SER A 17 -0.99 0.44 -10.67
C SER A 17 0.39 0.90 -10.19
N VAL A 18 0.86 0.41 -9.05
CA VAL A 18 2.21 0.66 -8.53
C VAL A 18 3.27 0.09 -9.46
N THR A 19 3.10 -1.15 -9.89
CA THR A 19 3.99 -1.81 -10.86
C THR A 19 4.07 -1.03 -12.17
N SER A 20 2.92 -0.58 -12.69
CA SER A 20 2.86 0.24 -13.90
C SER A 20 3.59 1.57 -13.74
N TYR A 21 3.49 2.20 -12.58
CA TYR A 21 4.20 3.44 -12.29
C TYR A 21 5.73 3.26 -12.40
N PHE A 22 6.27 2.13 -11.97
CA PHE A 22 7.70 1.81 -12.05
C PHE A 22 8.10 1.03 -13.31
N SER A 23 7.23 0.95 -14.33
CA SER A 23 7.44 0.16 -15.54
C SER A 23 8.75 0.48 -16.29
N LYS A 24 9.16 1.75 -16.33
CA LYS A 24 10.44 2.16 -16.95
C LYS A 24 11.63 1.43 -16.30
N LYS A 25 11.67 1.41 -14.96
CA LYS A 25 12.75 0.76 -14.20
C LYS A 25 12.74 -0.76 -14.39
N ILE A 26 11.55 -1.35 -14.38
CA ILE A 26 11.36 -2.79 -14.61
C ILE A 26 11.90 -3.21 -15.97
N ILE A 27 11.66 -2.39 -17.01
CA ILE A 27 12.17 -2.64 -18.38
C ILE A 27 13.68 -2.45 -18.45
N GLU A 28 14.21 -1.39 -17.84
CA GLU A 28 15.66 -1.13 -17.80
C GLU A 28 16.45 -2.27 -17.16
N ASP A 29 15.91 -2.90 -16.12
CA ASP A 29 16.54 -4.02 -15.42
C ASP A 29 16.29 -5.38 -16.13
N ASN A 30 15.63 -5.41 -17.29
CA ASN A 30 15.23 -6.62 -18.02
C ASN A 30 14.49 -7.64 -17.13
N PHE A 31 13.69 -7.16 -16.20
CA PHE A 31 13.01 -8.01 -15.23
C PHE A 31 11.80 -8.70 -15.84
N THR A 32 11.73 -10.03 -15.67
CA THR A 32 10.68 -10.86 -16.28
C THR A 32 9.44 -10.91 -15.39
N LEU A 33 8.51 -9.96 -15.56
CA LEU A 33 7.26 -9.90 -14.78
C LEU A 33 6.41 -11.18 -14.86
N LEU A 34 6.45 -11.90 -15.98
CA LEU A 34 5.69 -13.14 -16.17
C LEU A 34 6.11 -14.22 -15.16
N GLU A 35 7.39 -14.28 -14.81
CA GLU A 35 7.97 -15.33 -13.97
C GLU A 35 8.23 -14.87 -12.54
N LYS A 36 8.43 -13.57 -12.34
CA LYS A 36 8.86 -12.98 -11.07
C LYS A 36 7.89 -11.87 -10.66
N ASN A 37 6.85 -12.24 -9.96
CA ASN A 37 5.82 -11.33 -9.46
C ASN A 37 5.18 -11.91 -8.20
N ILE A 38 4.38 -11.11 -7.49
CA ILE A 38 3.78 -11.52 -6.22
C ILE A 38 2.91 -12.77 -6.33
N TYR A 39 2.22 -13.01 -7.45
CA TYR A 39 1.42 -14.22 -7.63
C TYR A 39 2.30 -15.48 -7.64
N GLU A 40 3.44 -15.46 -8.34
CA GLU A 40 4.38 -16.58 -8.37
C GLU A 40 5.02 -16.83 -6.99
N VAL A 41 5.29 -15.75 -6.24
CA VAL A 41 5.73 -15.83 -4.83
C VAL A 41 4.67 -16.49 -3.96
N LEU A 42 3.42 -16.06 -4.03
CA LEU A 42 2.32 -16.63 -3.24
C LEU A 42 2.07 -18.11 -3.53
N LYS A 43 2.31 -18.54 -4.76
CA LYS A 43 2.24 -19.96 -5.15
C LYS A 43 3.45 -20.77 -4.69
N GLY A 44 4.55 -20.13 -4.35
CA GLY A 44 5.81 -20.79 -4.03
C GLY A 44 6.59 -21.27 -5.26
N ASN A 45 6.27 -20.74 -6.45
CA ASN A 45 6.97 -21.05 -7.69
C ASN A 45 8.33 -20.34 -7.78
N VAL A 46 8.47 -19.21 -7.07
CA VAL A 46 9.70 -18.43 -7.00
C VAL A 46 9.92 -17.97 -5.56
N LEU A 47 11.19 -17.89 -5.14
CA LEU A 47 11.56 -17.33 -3.84
C LEU A 47 11.26 -15.82 -3.82
N ILE A 48 10.79 -15.32 -2.68
CA ILE A 48 10.42 -13.91 -2.53
C ILE A 48 11.57 -12.96 -2.91
N ASP A 49 12.80 -13.25 -2.49
CA ASP A 49 13.98 -12.43 -2.80
C ASP A 49 14.27 -12.35 -4.31
N ASN A 50 13.95 -13.40 -5.07
CA ASN A 50 14.14 -13.43 -6.54
C ASN A 50 13.10 -12.58 -7.30
N SER A 51 12.05 -12.13 -6.62
CA SER A 51 10.99 -11.27 -7.16
C SER A 51 11.16 -9.80 -6.75
N VAL A 52 12.23 -9.48 -6.05
CA VAL A 52 12.55 -8.10 -5.63
C VAL A 52 13.27 -7.36 -6.75
N ILE A 53 12.80 -6.15 -7.06
CA ILE A 53 13.41 -5.21 -8.01
C ILE A 53 13.91 -4.01 -7.22
N ASN A 54 15.16 -3.60 -7.42
CA ASN A 54 15.67 -2.37 -6.84
C ASN A 54 15.17 -1.15 -7.64
N ILE A 55 14.40 -0.29 -6.98
CA ILE A 55 13.88 0.95 -7.59
C ILE A 55 14.82 2.12 -7.34
N SER A 56 15.37 2.23 -6.15
CA SER A 56 16.33 3.26 -5.75
C SER A 56 17.13 2.77 -4.55
N ASN A 57 18.07 3.56 -4.05
CA ASN A 57 18.95 3.19 -2.93
C ASN A 57 18.19 2.62 -1.71
N ASN A 58 16.99 3.14 -1.43
CA ASN A 58 16.24 2.80 -0.24
C ASN A 58 14.82 2.27 -0.53
N LEU A 59 14.51 1.94 -1.77
CA LEU A 59 13.20 1.43 -2.19
C LEU A 59 13.36 0.24 -3.11
N ASP A 60 12.82 -0.88 -2.68
CA ASP A 60 12.68 -2.09 -3.46
C ASP A 60 11.18 -2.38 -3.73
N LEU A 61 10.88 -3.11 -4.78
CA LEU A 61 9.52 -3.46 -5.21
C LEU A 61 9.40 -4.95 -5.48
N ILE A 62 8.33 -5.58 -4.96
CA ILE A 62 7.81 -6.84 -5.50
C ILE A 62 6.60 -6.48 -6.36
N PRO A 63 6.67 -6.68 -7.69
CA PRO A 63 5.64 -6.24 -8.60
C PRO A 63 4.42 -7.16 -8.61
N SER A 64 3.27 -6.59 -8.96
CA SER A 64 2.09 -7.33 -9.38
C SER A 64 2.16 -7.71 -10.87
N TYR A 65 1.32 -8.65 -11.27
CA TYR A 65 1.09 -9.00 -12.66
C TYR A 65 -0.34 -9.45 -12.87
N ILE A 66 -0.81 -9.42 -14.11
CA ILE A 66 -2.18 -9.80 -14.46
C ILE A 66 -2.58 -11.20 -13.95
N SER A 67 -1.60 -12.10 -13.77
CA SER A 67 -1.82 -13.44 -13.22
C SER A 67 -2.36 -13.42 -11.78
N LEU A 68 -2.17 -12.33 -11.01
CA LEU A 68 -2.63 -12.24 -9.63
C LEU A 68 -4.15 -12.44 -9.48
N HIS A 69 -4.95 -12.09 -10.51
CA HIS A 69 -6.40 -12.33 -10.50
C HIS A 69 -6.77 -13.82 -10.38
N LYS A 70 -5.87 -14.74 -10.77
CA LYS A 70 -6.06 -16.18 -10.64
C LYS A 70 -6.00 -16.64 -9.18
N PHE A 71 -5.20 -15.92 -8.37
CA PHE A 71 -4.99 -16.29 -6.96
C PHE A 71 -6.32 -16.45 -6.22
N ASN A 72 -7.29 -15.58 -6.44
CA ASN A 72 -8.60 -15.66 -5.80
C ASN A 72 -9.44 -16.86 -6.23
N LYS A 73 -9.20 -17.40 -7.43
CA LYS A 73 -9.99 -18.47 -8.05
C LYS A 73 -9.41 -19.86 -7.83
N GLU A 74 -8.11 -19.96 -7.57
CA GLU A 74 -7.42 -21.24 -7.42
C GLU A 74 -7.63 -21.84 -6.02
N ALA A 75 -7.73 -23.16 -5.95
CA ALA A 75 -7.74 -23.91 -4.70
C ALA A 75 -6.30 -24.09 -4.20
N ILE A 76 -5.89 -23.25 -3.26
CA ILE A 76 -4.55 -23.26 -2.67
C ILE A 76 -4.66 -23.51 -1.18
N THR A 77 -3.93 -24.50 -0.67
CA THR A 77 -3.93 -24.83 0.76
C THR A 77 -3.30 -23.71 1.57
N PHE A 78 -3.93 -23.33 2.69
CA PHE A 78 -3.52 -22.22 3.57
C PHE A 78 -3.34 -20.90 2.80
N LYS A 79 -4.29 -20.62 1.94
CA LYS A 79 -4.26 -19.48 1.02
C LYS A 79 -4.19 -18.13 1.74
N GLU A 80 -4.82 -18.03 2.89
CA GLU A 80 -4.95 -16.82 3.71
C GLU A 80 -3.62 -16.30 4.27
N ILE A 81 -2.64 -17.20 4.44
CA ILE A 81 -1.36 -16.91 5.11
C ILE A 81 -0.14 -17.09 4.18
N LYS A 82 -0.36 -17.10 2.87
CA LYS A 82 0.73 -17.33 1.90
C LYS A 82 1.78 -16.23 1.95
N LEU A 83 1.35 -14.96 1.97
CA LEU A 83 2.28 -13.84 2.05
C LEU A 83 3.08 -13.87 3.36
N GLN A 84 2.41 -14.10 4.49
CA GLN A 84 3.08 -14.21 5.79
C GLN A 84 4.20 -15.26 5.77
N LYS A 85 3.92 -16.45 5.21
CA LYS A 85 4.93 -17.51 5.08
C LYS A 85 6.10 -17.11 4.18
N GLN A 86 5.83 -16.37 3.11
CA GLN A 86 6.90 -15.89 2.21
C GLN A 86 7.74 -14.80 2.87
N LEU A 87 7.14 -13.89 3.62
CA LEU A 87 7.86 -12.84 4.35
C LEU A 87 8.81 -13.41 5.41
N LEU A 88 8.48 -14.55 6.04
CA LEU A 88 9.39 -15.25 6.96
C LEU A 88 10.64 -15.78 6.26
N ASN A 89 10.61 -15.98 4.94
CA ASN A 89 11.74 -16.46 4.15
C ASN A 89 12.55 -15.32 3.52
N LEU A 90 12.09 -14.07 3.68
CA LEU A 90 12.77 -12.90 3.13
C LEU A 90 14.12 -12.69 3.83
N GLN A 91 15.21 -12.74 3.06
CA GLN A 91 16.58 -12.65 3.60
C GLN A 91 17.03 -11.19 3.79
N SER A 92 16.52 -10.28 2.94
CA SER A 92 16.83 -8.86 3.03
C SER A 92 16.11 -8.22 4.22
N ASN A 93 16.83 -7.40 4.99
CA ASN A 93 16.24 -6.61 6.08
C ASN A 93 15.68 -5.30 5.53
N TYR A 94 14.43 -5.01 5.90
CA TYR A 94 13.73 -3.75 5.62
C TYR A 94 13.24 -3.13 6.92
N ASP A 95 13.31 -1.80 7.00
CA ASP A 95 12.74 -1.07 8.14
C ASP A 95 11.22 -1.04 8.06
N TYR A 96 10.68 -0.97 6.83
CA TYR A 96 9.25 -1.01 6.56
C TYR A 96 8.93 -1.85 5.33
N ILE A 97 7.84 -2.62 5.42
CA ILE A 97 7.22 -3.29 4.29
C ILE A 97 5.85 -2.65 4.07
N ILE A 98 5.63 -2.08 2.89
CA ILE A 98 4.36 -1.46 2.52
C ILE A 98 3.66 -2.38 1.53
N ILE A 99 2.44 -2.79 1.84
CA ILE A 99 1.63 -3.66 1.00
C ILE A 99 0.49 -2.83 0.40
N ASP A 100 0.55 -2.59 -0.91
CA ASP A 100 -0.52 -1.91 -1.66
C ASP A 100 -1.58 -2.93 -2.07
N THR A 101 -2.86 -2.64 -1.74
CA THR A 101 -3.97 -3.57 -1.97
C THR A 101 -5.13 -2.88 -2.66
N ASN A 102 -5.93 -3.66 -3.38
CA ASN A 102 -7.24 -3.22 -3.81
C ASN A 102 -8.23 -3.19 -2.61
N PRO A 103 -9.36 -2.48 -2.72
CA PRO A 103 -10.38 -2.44 -1.67
C PRO A 103 -11.31 -3.66 -1.65
N SER A 104 -11.07 -4.69 -2.48
CA SER A 104 -11.91 -5.89 -2.56
C SER A 104 -11.68 -6.80 -1.36
N LEU A 105 -12.76 -7.34 -0.79
CA LEU A 105 -12.71 -8.36 0.26
C LEU A 105 -12.39 -9.72 -0.35
N ASP A 106 -11.12 -9.94 -0.64
CA ASP A 106 -10.64 -11.17 -1.27
C ASP A 106 -9.35 -11.68 -0.60
N TYR A 107 -8.80 -12.78 -1.10
CA TYR A 107 -7.62 -13.39 -0.52
C TYR A 107 -6.36 -12.54 -0.64
N THR A 108 -6.28 -11.58 -1.57
CA THR A 108 -5.14 -10.66 -1.65
C THR A 108 -5.17 -9.69 -0.48
N LEU A 109 -6.34 -9.11 -0.16
CA LEU A 109 -6.52 -8.27 1.03
C LEU A 109 -6.32 -9.09 2.31
N THR A 110 -6.90 -10.30 2.42
CA THR A 110 -6.73 -11.16 3.59
C THR A 110 -5.25 -11.44 3.88
N ASN A 111 -4.45 -11.77 2.85
CA ASN A 111 -3.01 -11.97 3.02
C ASN A 111 -2.28 -10.72 3.52
N ALA A 112 -2.64 -9.55 3.02
CA ALA A 112 -2.07 -8.29 3.49
C ALA A 112 -2.44 -8.02 4.96
N LEU A 113 -3.72 -8.20 5.34
CA LEU A 113 -4.19 -7.97 6.70
C LEU A 113 -3.51 -8.88 7.72
N VAL A 114 -3.39 -10.17 7.43
CA VAL A 114 -2.84 -11.17 8.37
C VAL A 114 -1.37 -10.94 8.70
N CYS A 115 -0.59 -10.30 7.81
CA CYS A 115 0.83 -10.05 8.03
C CYS A 115 1.18 -8.59 8.31
N SER A 116 0.20 -7.70 8.47
CA SER A 116 0.43 -6.28 8.72
C SER A 116 0.34 -5.94 10.20
N ASP A 117 1.19 -5.03 10.66
CA ASP A 117 1.15 -4.44 12.01
C ASP A 117 0.20 -3.24 12.07
N TYR A 118 -0.02 -2.56 10.96
CA TYR A 118 -0.82 -1.33 10.84
C TYR A 118 -1.55 -1.28 9.51
N ILE A 119 -2.74 -0.66 9.51
CA ILE A 119 -3.48 -0.37 8.28
C ILE A 119 -3.58 1.14 8.10
N ILE A 120 -3.27 1.63 6.91
CA ILE A 120 -3.51 3.02 6.51
C ILE A 120 -4.57 3.03 5.43
N VAL A 121 -5.69 3.71 5.69
CA VAL A 121 -6.83 3.82 4.77
C VAL A 121 -6.88 5.21 4.18
N PRO A 122 -6.57 5.38 2.89
CA PRO A 122 -6.83 6.62 2.17
C PRO A 122 -8.33 6.75 1.89
N ILE A 123 -8.94 7.84 2.37
CA ILE A 123 -10.37 8.14 2.21
C ILE A 123 -10.53 9.34 1.29
N THR A 124 -11.37 9.22 0.27
CA THR A 124 -11.86 10.36 -0.51
C THR A 124 -13.21 10.84 0.06
N ALA A 125 -13.62 12.09 -0.23
CA ALA A 125 -14.92 12.60 0.23
C ALA A 125 -16.08 12.12 -0.65
N GLU A 126 -16.04 10.87 -1.05
CA GLU A 126 -17.07 10.19 -1.80
C GLU A 126 -17.89 9.30 -0.86
N LYS A 127 -19.18 9.14 -1.14
CA LYS A 127 -20.09 8.35 -0.33
C LYS A 127 -19.56 6.93 -0.04
N TRP A 128 -18.95 6.32 -1.03
CA TRP A 128 -18.42 4.95 -0.99
C TRP A 128 -17.23 4.75 -0.03
N ALA A 129 -16.53 5.82 0.32
CA ALA A 129 -15.35 5.73 1.17
C ALA A 129 -15.68 5.31 2.62
N VAL A 130 -16.83 5.74 3.14
CA VAL A 130 -17.31 5.34 4.47
C VAL A 130 -17.75 3.88 4.46
N GLU A 131 -18.45 3.46 3.41
CA GLU A 131 -18.90 2.08 3.23
C GLU A 131 -17.70 1.12 3.12
N SER A 132 -16.65 1.50 2.39
CA SER A 132 -15.41 0.72 2.27
C SER A 132 -14.70 0.55 3.62
N LEU A 133 -14.72 1.58 4.48
CA LEU A 133 -14.14 1.49 5.82
C LEU A 133 -14.92 0.52 6.72
N GLU A 134 -16.25 0.51 6.64
CA GLU A 134 -17.07 -0.44 7.42
C GLU A 134 -16.86 -1.89 6.92
N LEU A 135 -16.75 -2.09 5.63
CA LEU A 135 -16.41 -3.41 5.05
C LEU A 135 -15.02 -3.88 5.51
N LEU A 136 -14.03 -3.00 5.54
CA LEU A 136 -12.70 -3.33 6.04
C LEU A 136 -12.75 -3.72 7.53
N LYS A 137 -13.45 -2.97 8.36
CA LYS A 137 -13.63 -3.30 9.79
C LYS A 137 -14.31 -4.65 9.97
N PHE A 138 -15.32 -4.95 9.15
CA PHE A 138 -15.98 -6.25 9.15
C PHE A 138 -14.98 -7.37 8.85
N SER A 139 -14.16 -7.24 7.81
CA SER A 139 -13.14 -8.24 7.47
C SER A 139 -12.11 -8.45 8.58
N ILE A 140 -11.65 -7.38 9.23
CA ILE A 140 -10.73 -7.46 10.36
C ILE A 140 -11.37 -8.22 11.52
N SER A 141 -12.64 -7.94 11.81
CA SER A 141 -13.40 -8.64 12.84
C SER A 141 -13.60 -10.13 12.51
N ASP A 142 -13.93 -10.44 11.25
CA ASP A 142 -14.14 -11.81 10.78
C ASP A 142 -12.86 -12.65 10.84
N LEU A 143 -11.71 -12.04 10.59
CA LEU A 143 -10.39 -12.65 10.73
C LEU A 143 -9.92 -12.75 12.19
N ALA A 144 -10.66 -12.19 13.14
CA ALA A 144 -10.33 -12.13 14.57
C ALA A 144 -8.91 -11.55 14.84
N ILE A 145 -8.49 -10.55 14.05
CA ILE A 145 -7.23 -9.83 14.22
C ILE A 145 -7.47 -8.47 14.88
N ASP A 146 -6.53 -8.05 15.74
CA ASP A 146 -6.54 -6.71 16.36
C ASP A 146 -5.40 -5.88 15.75
N ILE A 147 -5.76 -5.05 14.78
CA ILE A 147 -4.81 -4.24 14.04
C ILE A 147 -5.24 -2.77 14.00
N PRO A 148 -4.37 -1.82 14.36
CA PRO A 148 -4.71 -0.40 14.37
C PRO A 148 -4.95 0.13 12.95
N ILE A 149 -6.08 0.81 12.76
CA ILE A 149 -6.46 1.47 11.51
C ILE A 149 -6.18 2.95 11.61
N PHE A 150 -5.40 3.50 10.68
CA PHE A 150 -5.13 4.92 10.53
C PHE A 150 -5.84 5.47 9.28
N LEU A 151 -6.30 6.72 9.36
CA LEU A 151 -7.09 7.35 8.32
C LEU A 151 -6.35 8.56 7.74
N ILE A 152 -6.37 8.68 6.41
CA ILE A 152 -5.85 9.82 5.66
C ILE A 152 -6.92 10.28 4.70
N ILE A 153 -7.29 11.57 4.73
CA ILE A 153 -8.14 12.12 3.66
C ILE A 153 -7.23 12.44 2.47
N THR A 154 -7.57 11.91 1.29
CA THR A 154 -6.86 12.17 0.05
C THR A 154 -7.74 12.96 -0.93
N ARG A 155 -7.11 13.61 -1.92
CA ARG A 155 -7.79 14.46 -2.93
C ARG A 155 -8.71 15.49 -2.30
N PHE A 156 -8.29 16.08 -1.20
CA PHE A 156 -9.12 17.06 -0.48
C PHE A 156 -9.33 18.33 -1.30
N LYS A 157 -10.61 18.73 -1.42
CA LYS A 157 -11.04 19.98 -2.05
C LYS A 157 -11.69 20.89 -1.00
N LYS A 158 -11.54 22.21 -1.15
CA LYS A 158 -12.12 23.19 -0.20
C LYS A 158 -13.63 23.42 -0.44
N ASN A 159 -14.41 22.35 -0.59
CA ASN A 159 -15.87 22.38 -0.71
C ASN A 159 -16.57 21.85 0.56
N ASN A 160 -17.88 21.99 0.63
CA ASN A 160 -18.67 21.64 1.82
C ASN A 160 -18.62 20.15 2.14
N THR A 161 -18.67 19.26 1.14
CA THR A 161 -18.63 17.81 1.33
C THR A 161 -17.31 17.38 1.98
N HIS A 162 -16.17 17.87 1.46
CA HIS A 162 -14.86 17.55 1.99
C HIS A 162 -14.62 18.15 3.38
N LYS A 163 -15.14 19.36 3.63
CA LYS A 163 -15.09 19.99 4.96
C LYS A 163 -15.91 19.19 5.99
N ALA A 164 -17.08 18.67 5.60
CA ALA A 164 -17.91 17.83 6.47
C ALA A 164 -17.17 16.53 6.82
N LEU A 165 -16.58 15.84 5.86
CA LEU A 165 -15.76 14.65 6.09
C LEU A 165 -14.57 14.96 7.04
N PHE A 166 -13.84 16.04 6.79
CA PHE A 166 -12.74 16.44 7.66
C PHE A 166 -13.23 16.69 9.09
N SER A 167 -14.37 17.40 9.26
CA SER A 167 -14.94 17.68 10.58
C SER A 167 -15.36 16.41 11.33
N SER A 168 -15.78 15.37 10.63
CA SER A 168 -16.15 14.07 11.26
C SER A 168 -14.93 13.24 11.69
N LEU A 169 -13.76 13.46 11.08
CA LEU A 169 -12.57 12.64 11.31
C LEU A 169 -11.47 13.35 12.11
N LYS A 170 -11.44 14.69 12.16
CA LYS A 170 -10.33 15.46 12.75
C LYS A 170 -10.03 15.14 14.21
N ASP A 171 -11.06 14.76 14.99
CA ASP A 171 -10.95 14.44 16.40
C ASP A 171 -10.67 12.94 16.66
N ASN A 172 -10.58 12.13 15.60
CA ASN A 172 -10.19 10.72 15.72
C ASN A 172 -8.69 10.62 16.00
N LYS A 173 -8.30 9.92 17.05
CA LYS A 173 -6.89 9.73 17.46
C LYS A 173 -6.02 9.09 16.38
N ASN A 174 -6.62 8.30 15.50
CA ASN A 174 -5.92 7.61 14.40
C ASN A 174 -6.04 8.37 13.06
N PHE A 175 -6.62 9.58 13.03
CA PHE A 175 -6.61 10.42 11.83
C PHE A 175 -5.24 11.07 11.66
N LEU A 176 -4.53 10.74 10.59
CA LEU A 176 -3.16 11.24 10.35
C LEU A 176 -3.12 12.62 9.71
N GLY A 177 -4.06 12.94 8.83
CA GLY A 177 -4.10 14.23 8.14
C GLY A 177 -4.82 14.17 6.81
N LEU A 178 -4.63 15.22 6.01
CA LEU A 178 -5.22 15.32 4.69
C LEU A 178 -4.18 15.71 3.63
N ILE A 179 -4.43 15.26 2.41
CA ILE A 179 -3.64 15.54 1.21
C ILE A 179 -4.57 16.23 0.22
N TYR A 180 -4.21 17.44 -0.20
CA TYR A 180 -4.99 18.20 -1.17
C TYR A 180 -4.93 17.57 -2.56
N GLU A 181 -6.02 17.70 -3.31
CA GLU A 181 -6.00 17.38 -4.74
C GLU A 181 -5.13 18.40 -5.47
N ARG A 182 -4.20 17.90 -6.28
CA ARG A 182 -3.24 18.71 -7.04
C ARG A 182 -3.09 18.17 -8.46
N GLU A 183 -3.28 19.04 -9.41
CA GLU A 183 -3.18 18.68 -10.83
C GLU A 183 -1.74 18.34 -11.26
N ASP A 184 -0.75 19.02 -10.67
CA ASP A 184 0.67 18.74 -10.92
C ASP A 184 1.09 17.34 -10.47
N LEU A 185 0.56 16.83 -9.35
CA LEU A 185 0.76 15.45 -8.92
C LEU A 185 0.08 14.46 -9.87
N ASN A 186 -1.16 14.73 -10.24
CA ASN A 186 -1.90 13.88 -11.18
C ASN A 186 -1.18 13.75 -12.52
N LYS A 187 -0.62 14.87 -13.04
CA LYS A 187 0.19 14.86 -14.27
C LYS A 187 1.47 14.04 -14.14
N LYS A 188 2.15 14.09 -13.00
CA LYS A 188 3.35 13.28 -12.74
C LYS A 188 3.02 11.78 -12.70
N ILE A 189 1.97 11.41 -11.97
CA ILE A 189 1.50 10.03 -11.90
C ILE A 189 1.16 9.52 -13.31
N ALA A 190 0.41 10.29 -14.08
CA ALA A 190 0.01 9.92 -15.44
C ALA A 190 1.20 9.74 -16.42
N LYS A 191 2.34 10.38 -16.15
CA LYS A 191 3.57 10.27 -16.97
C LYS A 191 4.59 9.28 -16.41
N ASN A 192 4.31 8.64 -15.27
CA ASN A 192 5.27 7.84 -14.50
C ASN A 192 6.55 8.62 -14.18
N ASP A 193 6.41 9.92 -13.87
CA ASP A 193 7.51 10.80 -13.50
C ASP A 193 7.77 10.71 -11.99
N LEU A 194 9.05 10.67 -11.59
CA LEU A 194 9.43 10.66 -10.19
C LEU A 194 9.00 11.94 -9.46
N PHE A 195 8.62 11.79 -8.20
CA PHE A 195 8.26 12.91 -7.34
C PHE A 195 9.51 13.67 -6.88
N ASN A 196 9.42 14.99 -6.87
CA ASN A 196 10.45 15.82 -6.27
C ASN A 196 10.14 16.04 -4.78
N LEU A 197 10.92 15.39 -3.91
CA LEU A 197 10.73 15.40 -2.45
C LEU A 197 10.90 16.77 -1.79
N ASN A 198 11.44 17.77 -2.51
CA ASN A 198 11.65 19.13 -2.01
C ASN A 198 10.52 20.10 -2.40
N ARG A 199 9.48 19.62 -3.07
CA ARG A 199 8.34 20.46 -3.44
C ARG A 199 7.31 20.56 -2.32
N ASP A 200 6.53 21.66 -2.34
CA ASP A 200 5.51 21.96 -1.32
C ASP A 200 4.46 20.88 -1.16
N TYR A 201 4.13 20.16 -2.24
CA TYR A 201 3.17 19.05 -2.16
C TYR A 201 3.66 17.91 -1.27
N MET A 202 4.97 17.78 -1.05
CA MET A 202 5.52 16.76 -0.16
C MET A 202 5.39 17.11 1.32
N LEU A 203 5.08 18.36 1.67
CA LEU A 203 4.94 18.78 3.07
C LEU A 203 3.80 18.04 3.76
N GLU A 204 2.67 17.86 3.08
CA GLU A 204 1.50 17.15 3.61
C GLU A 204 1.86 15.69 3.90
N TYR A 205 2.54 15.02 2.97
CA TYR A 205 3.02 13.64 3.14
C TYR A 205 4.03 13.52 4.30
N LYS A 206 4.98 14.45 4.40
CA LYS A 206 5.97 14.47 5.49
C LYS A 206 5.31 14.64 6.86
N ASN A 207 4.31 15.52 6.97
CA ASN A 207 3.57 15.75 8.21
C ASN A 207 2.78 14.50 8.62
N ILE A 208 2.11 13.84 7.66
CA ILE A 208 1.37 12.60 7.88
C ILE A 208 2.33 11.49 8.34
N LEU A 209 3.45 11.31 7.66
CA LEU A 209 4.46 10.32 8.01
C LEU A 209 5.02 10.58 9.42
N SER A 210 5.39 11.83 9.72
CA SER A 210 5.90 12.21 11.05
C SER A 210 4.89 11.90 12.15
N LYS A 211 3.61 12.23 11.94
CA LYS A 211 2.54 11.91 12.89
C LYS A 211 2.37 10.40 13.07
N PHE A 212 2.34 9.64 11.99
CA PHE A 212 2.25 8.18 12.02
C PHE A 212 3.40 7.57 12.84
N ILE A 213 4.64 7.91 12.51
CA ILE A 213 5.84 7.41 13.22
C ILE A 213 5.78 7.77 14.71
N THR A 214 5.40 9.00 15.07
CA THR A 214 5.27 9.40 16.47
C THR A 214 4.24 8.52 17.21
N ILE A 215 3.11 8.22 16.59
CA ILE A 215 2.07 7.40 17.22
C ILE A 215 2.53 5.95 17.40
N ILE A 216 3.15 5.34 16.39
CA ILE A 216 3.59 3.94 16.49
C ILE A 216 4.76 3.74 17.45
N MET A 217 5.66 4.72 17.57
CA MET A 217 6.77 4.69 18.53
C MET A 217 6.33 4.93 19.98
N SER A 218 5.12 5.46 20.21
CA SER A 218 4.57 5.70 21.55
C SER A 218 3.73 4.53 22.08
N ARG A 219 3.54 3.49 21.28
CA ARG A 219 2.83 2.25 21.63
C ARG A 219 3.77 1.16 22.11
#